data_5819c6cd6fa597ca6c89c179d0f03a3a
#
_entry.id   5819c6cd6fa597ca6c89c179d0f03a3a
#
_cell.length_a   1.000
_cell.length_b   1.000
_cell.length_c   1.000
_cell.angle_alpha   90.00
_cell.angle_beta   90.00
_cell.angle_gamma   90.00
#
_symmetry.space_group_name_H-M   'P 1'
#
loop_
_entity.id
_entity.type
_entity.pdbx_description
1 polymer ?
#
loop_
_entity_poly.entity_id
_entity_poly.type
_entity_poly.pdbx_seq_one_letter_code
_entity_poly.pdbx_strand_id
1 'polypeptide(L)'
;MRKNGGYIIMKKNKVLFSALCISAALVVIAAGLCGCKSAAMPNKDVGAAQGGAGEKPVVATRISADENEEVYEVRFTDGKAFTFSVPRGKTGNDGAKGDVGEKGAAGESAYEQYVRLYDYKGDEKQWLEDLASGKLNDKKQYYTVAFESDYGNQIASQKVLAGQKAYAPKLPERENYTFEGWYSGEEKWSFCGFPVTENVVLTAKWSENYTKGLLFERVENGWAIAGAGSAFEQKLVIPSEIDGLPVVEIKSGAFRNCSFFSYLCLPAGLKTVETGAFAGCSSLKEIAFPAGLTAVCDGAFENCSSLISVNLPTGTESVGDKAFSGCVSLEDIALPGVKSIGKNAFFGCVSLRNLVLSERLQNISDGAFFGCVKLEKATLPSEITKIGTKAFSGCSALSEIIFSGSMQQWEKVEKADGWTDANIIVKTNEEQNE
;
A
#
# COMPACT_ATOMS: atom_id res chain seq x y z
N MET A 1 19.40 -56.26 -14.11
CA MET A 1 18.15 -56.40 -13.33
C MET A 1 17.51 -55.05 -13.14
N ARG A 2 16.26 -54.92 -13.62
CA ARG A 2 15.44 -53.70 -13.55
C ARG A 2 15.01 -53.39 -12.13
N LYS A 3 14.95 -52.09 -11.74
CA LYS A 3 13.90 -51.63 -10.82
C LYS A 3 13.52 -50.18 -11.11
N ASN A 4 12.24 -50.00 -11.30
CA ASN A 4 11.50 -48.81 -11.57
C ASN A 4 11.50 -47.87 -10.37
N GLY A 5 11.68 -46.57 -10.57
CA GLY A 5 11.41 -45.53 -9.60
C GLY A 5 10.27 -44.64 -10.14
N GLY A 6 9.12 -44.71 -9.48
CA GLY A 6 7.94 -43.93 -9.88
C GLY A 6 8.07 -42.45 -9.49
N TYR A 7 7.78 -41.59 -10.43
CA TYR A 7 7.61 -40.15 -10.20
C TYR A 7 6.17 -39.90 -9.70
N ILE A 8 6.07 -39.31 -8.53
CA ILE A 8 4.82 -38.75 -8.02
C ILE A 8 4.71 -37.32 -8.54
N ILE A 9 3.77 -37.10 -9.47
CA ILE A 9 3.43 -35.76 -9.96
C ILE A 9 2.44 -35.15 -8.95
N MET A 10 2.92 -34.19 -8.18
CA MET A 10 2.02 -33.32 -7.39
C MET A 10 1.40 -32.28 -8.32
N LYS A 11 0.09 -32.37 -8.47
CA LYS A 11 -0.73 -31.33 -9.14
C LYS A 11 -0.66 -30.04 -8.31
N LYS A 12 -0.11 -28.98 -8.89
CA LYS A 12 -0.20 -27.61 -8.37
C LYS A 12 -1.65 -27.13 -8.55
N ASN A 13 -2.38 -27.06 -7.46
CA ASN A 13 -3.60 -26.24 -7.42
C ASN A 13 -3.18 -24.78 -7.39
N LYS A 14 -3.33 -24.10 -8.51
CA LYS A 14 -3.28 -22.63 -8.55
C LYS A 14 -4.59 -22.10 -8.00
N VAL A 15 -4.57 -21.63 -6.76
CA VAL A 15 -5.59 -20.73 -6.24
C VAL A 15 -5.24 -19.33 -6.76
N LEU A 16 -6.00 -18.85 -7.74
CA LEU A 16 -5.92 -17.47 -8.21
C LEU A 16 -6.62 -16.59 -7.17
N PHE A 17 -5.87 -15.82 -6.40
CA PHE A 17 -6.41 -14.66 -5.72
C PHE A 17 -6.50 -13.52 -6.73
N SER A 18 -7.73 -13.16 -7.11
CA SER A 18 -7.99 -11.94 -7.86
C SER A 18 -7.80 -10.74 -6.93
N ALA A 19 -6.93 -9.83 -7.32
CA ALA A 19 -6.79 -8.54 -6.68
C ALA A 19 -8.13 -7.77 -6.78
N LEU A 20 -8.85 -7.66 -5.67
CA LEU A 20 -10.01 -6.79 -5.53
C LEU A 20 -9.62 -5.64 -4.59
N CYS A 21 -9.05 -4.61 -5.16
CA CYS A 21 -8.92 -3.31 -4.53
C CYS A 21 -9.65 -2.29 -5.37
N ILE A 22 -10.97 -2.24 -5.20
CA ILE A 22 -11.77 -1.09 -5.64
C ILE A 22 -12.84 -0.91 -4.57
N SER A 23 -12.95 0.30 -4.07
CA SER A 23 -13.90 0.78 -3.07
C SER A 23 -15.08 -0.17 -2.81
N ALA A 24 -15.06 -0.86 -1.67
CA ALA A 24 -16.00 -1.90 -1.29
C ALA A 24 -17.49 -1.49 -1.38
N ALA A 25 -17.78 -0.20 -1.34
CA ALA A 25 -19.13 0.33 -1.43
C ALA A 25 -19.80 0.13 -2.79
N LEU A 26 -19.04 -0.06 -3.87
CA LEU A 26 -19.58 -0.12 -5.25
C LEU A 26 -19.85 -1.53 -5.77
N VAL A 27 -19.09 -2.50 -5.33
CA VAL A 27 -19.20 -3.91 -5.81
C VAL A 27 -20.52 -4.55 -5.41
N VAL A 28 -21.20 -4.00 -4.47
CA VAL A 28 -22.26 -4.59 -3.69
C VAL A 28 -23.65 -4.34 -4.20
N ILE A 29 -23.92 -3.25 -4.86
CA ILE A 29 -25.21 -3.08 -5.57
C ILE A 29 -25.36 -4.16 -6.65
N ALA A 30 -24.25 -4.68 -7.19
CA ALA A 30 -24.26 -5.70 -8.24
C ALA A 30 -24.43 -7.15 -7.73
N ALA A 31 -23.97 -7.48 -6.51
CA ALA A 31 -24.07 -8.85 -5.97
C ALA A 31 -25.50 -9.25 -5.58
N GLY A 32 -26.35 -8.28 -5.22
CA GLY A 32 -27.78 -8.52 -4.97
C GLY A 32 -28.59 -8.88 -6.21
N LEU A 33 -28.04 -8.65 -7.40
CA LEU A 33 -28.70 -8.94 -8.68
C LEU A 33 -28.26 -10.24 -9.35
N CYS A 34 -27.26 -10.95 -8.81
CA CYS A 34 -26.67 -12.11 -9.45
C CYS A 34 -27.12 -13.45 -8.82
N GLY A 35 -28.39 -13.62 -8.63
CA GLY A 35 -29.00 -14.86 -8.18
C GLY A 35 -29.99 -15.42 -9.17
N CYS A 36 -29.68 -15.61 -10.45
CA CYS A 36 -30.51 -16.44 -11.34
C CYS A 36 -29.78 -16.91 -12.59
N LYS A 37 -30.04 -18.18 -12.88
CA LYS A 37 -29.66 -18.97 -14.05
C LYS A 37 -29.87 -18.21 -15.37
N SER A 38 -28.99 -18.52 -16.33
CA SER A 38 -29.11 -18.17 -17.75
C SER A 38 -30.53 -18.44 -18.28
N ALA A 39 -31.30 -17.38 -18.42
CA ALA A 39 -32.42 -17.30 -19.34
C ALA A 39 -32.43 -15.88 -19.88
N ALA A 40 -32.43 -15.76 -21.20
CA ALA A 40 -32.54 -14.50 -21.89
C ALA A 40 -33.77 -13.75 -21.37
N MET A 41 -33.56 -12.62 -20.72
CA MET A 41 -34.67 -11.73 -20.39
C MET A 41 -34.73 -10.55 -21.35
N PRO A 42 -35.92 -10.23 -21.85
CA PRO A 42 -36.13 -9.06 -22.68
C PRO A 42 -35.98 -7.78 -21.82
N ASN A 43 -35.46 -6.75 -22.44
CA ASN A 43 -35.42 -5.38 -21.89
C ASN A 43 -36.81 -5.04 -21.28
N LYS A 44 -36.86 -5.01 -19.97
CA LYS A 44 -37.97 -4.36 -19.25
C LYS A 44 -37.37 -3.48 -18.17
N ASP A 45 -37.74 -2.21 -18.25
CA ASP A 45 -37.52 -1.23 -17.21
C ASP A 45 -37.96 -1.82 -15.86
N VAL A 46 -36.98 -1.92 -14.93
CA VAL A 46 -37.30 -2.29 -13.56
C VAL A 46 -37.99 -1.10 -12.93
N GLY A 47 -39.32 -1.27 -12.70
CA GLY A 47 -40.18 -0.25 -12.21
C GLY A 47 -39.66 0.42 -10.94
N ALA A 48 -39.79 1.73 -10.92
CA ALA A 48 -39.54 2.57 -9.76
C ALA A 48 -40.35 2.07 -8.56
N ALA A 49 -39.66 1.65 -7.49
CA ALA A 49 -40.31 1.46 -6.20
C ALA A 49 -40.77 2.83 -5.70
N GLN A 50 -42.07 3.01 -5.56
CA GLN A 50 -42.66 4.21 -4.96
C GLN A 50 -42.45 4.16 -3.45
N GLY A 51 -41.40 4.83 -2.97
CA GLY A 51 -41.20 5.15 -1.55
C GLY A 51 -41.67 6.56 -1.25
N GLY A 52 -42.07 6.82 0.00
CA GLY A 52 -42.70 8.06 0.46
C GLY A 52 -41.88 9.33 0.23
N ALA A 53 -42.56 10.47 0.30
CA ALA A 53 -42.06 11.79 -0.05
C ALA A 53 -40.69 12.14 0.59
N GLY A 54 -39.65 12.18 -0.23
CA GLY A 54 -38.27 12.61 0.16
C GLY A 54 -37.12 11.73 -0.36
N GLU A 55 -37.43 10.54 -0.87
CA GLU A 55 -36.38 9.63 -1.36
C GLU A 55 -36.02 9.93 -2.82
N LYS A 56 -34.69 10.10 -3.08
CA LYS A 56 -34.15 10.21 -4.44
C LYS A 56 -33.97 8.81 -5.00
N PRO A 57 -34.66 8.37 -6.04
CA PRO A 57 -34.48 7.03 -6.61
C PRO A 57 -33.10 6.92 -7.24
N VAL A 58 -32.42 5.78 -7.00
CA VAL A 58 -31.18 5.42 -7.62
C VAL A 58 -31.47 4.41 -8.73
N VAL A 59 -31.04 4.68 -9.94
CA VAL A 59 -31.18 3.76 -11.07
C VAL A 59 -29.79 3.23 -11.41
N ALA A 60 -29.61 1.92 -11.33
CA ALA A 60 -28.41 1.24 -11.82
C ALA A 60 -28.71 0.59 -13.17
N THR A 61 -27.92 0.88 -14.18
CA THR A 61 -28.08 0.34 -15.53
C THR A 61 -26.79 -0.30 -15.98
N ARG A 62 -26.87 -1.52 -16.51
CA ARG A 62 -25.73 -2.14 -17.16
C ARG A 62 -25.53 -1.50 -18.53
N ILE A 63 -24.39 -0.85 -18.73
CA ILE A 63 -24.06 -0.13 -19.97
C ILE A 63 -23.19 -0.92 -20.93
N SER A 64 -22.40 -1.89 -20.44
CA SER A 64 -21.63 -2.82 -21.28
C SER A 64 -21.38 -4.13 -20.55
N ALA A 65 -21.03 -5.15 -21.33
CA ALA A 65 -20.56 -6.44 -20.80
C ALA A 65 -19.66 -7.10 -21.84
N ASP A 66 -18.55 -7.66 -21.40
CA ASP A 66 -17.68 -8.50 -22.19
C ASP A 66 -17.41 -9.85 -21.49
N GLU A 67 -16.43 -10.62 -21.96
CA GLU A 67 -16.11 -11.94 -21.42
C GLU A 67 -15.49 -11.87 -20.00
N ASN A 68 -14.93 -10.74 -19.61
CA ASN A 68 -14.17 -10.56 -18.39
C ASN A 68 -14.88 -9.69 -17.35
N GLU A 69 -15.68 -8.72 -17.80
CA GLU A 69 -16.33 -7.77 -16.90
C GLU A 69 -17.70 -7.29 -17.39
N GLU A 70 -18.48 -6.78 -16.45
CA GLU A 70 -19.72 -6.06 -16.72
C GLU A 70 -19.57 -4.64 -16.18
N VAL A 71 -19.97 -3.64 -16.97
CA VAL A 71 -19.92 -2.23 -16.55
C VAL A 71 -21.31 -1.72 -16.27
N TYR A 72 -21.49 -1.11 -15.13
CA TYR A 72 -22.74 -0.52 -14.66
C TYR A 72 -22.59 0.98 -14.52
N GLU A 73 -23.68 1.71 -14.82
CA GLU A 73 -23.81 3.12 -14.52
C GLU A 73 -24.91 3.30 -13.45
N VAL A 74 -24.59 4.02 -12.39
CA VAL A 74 -25.55 4.42 -11.35
C VAL A 74 -25.86 5.89 -11.55
N ARG A 75 -27.13 6.24 -11.76
CA ARG A 75 -27.59 7.63 -11.91
C ARG A 75 -28.45 8.04 -10.72
N PHE A 76 -28.14 9.18 -10.18
CA PHE A 76 -28.90 9.83 -9.13
C PHE A 76 -29.91 10.83 -9.72
N THR A 77 -30.98 11.12 -8.96
CA THR A 77 -31.99 12.09 -9.40
C THR A 77 -31.48 13.51 -9.53
N ASP A 78 -30.34 13.84 -8.92
CA ASP A 78 -29.68 15.15 -9.05
C ASP A 78 -28.84 15.28 -10.34
N GLY A 79 -28.86 14.24 -11.20
CA GLY A 79 -28.15 14.21 -12.47
C GLY A 79 -26.71 13.72 -12.39
N LYS A 80 -26.17 13.44 -11.20
CA LYS A 80 -24.86 12.82 -11.05
C LYS A 80 -24.91 11.37 -11.49
N ALA A 81 -23.82 10.88 -12.06
CA ALA A 81 -23.66 9.48 -12.42
C ALA A 81 -22.22 9.05 -12.18
N PHE A 82 -22.03 7.78 -11.85
CA PHE A 82 -20.72 7.15 -11.85
C PHE A 82 -20.83 5.76 -12.48
N THR A 83 -19.71 5.28 -13.02
CA THR A 83 -19.61 3.95 -13.61
C THR A 83 -18.67 3.08 -12.79
N PHE A 84 -18.98 1.77 -12.71
CA PHE A 84 -18.11 0.78 -12.11
C PHE A 84 -18.15 -0.52 -12.89
N SER A 85 -17.06 -1.30 -12.85
CA SER A 85 -17.00 -2.61 -13.47
C SER A 85 -17.03 -3.73 -12.43
N VAL A 86 -17.68 -4.84 -12.81
CA VAL A 86 -17.74 -6.07 -12.02
C VAL A 86 -17.07 -7.17 -12.80
N PRO A 87 -15.98 -7.78 -12.30
CA PRO A 87 -15.35 -8.90 -12.96
C PRO A 87 -16.31 -10.10 -13.06
N ARG A 88 -16.43 -10.71 -14.23
CA ARG A 88 -17.13 -11.99 -14.34
C ARG A 88 -16.31 -13.10 -13.75
N GLY A 89 -16.92 -13.89 -12.87
CA GLY A 89 -16.33 -15.15 -12.44
C GLY A 89 -16.08 -16.07 -13.64
N LYS A 90 -14.88 -16.66 -13.74
CA LYS A 90 -14.59 -17.64 -14.78
C LYS A 90 -15.60 -18.78 -14.68
N THR A 91 -16.25 -19.11 -15.80
CA THR A 91 -17.03 -20.33 -15.95
C THR A 91 -16.12 -21.51 -15.60
N GLY A 92 -16.49 -22.28 -14.56
CA GLY A 92 -15.77 -23.51 -14.25
C GLY A 92 -15.85 -24.45 -15.45
N ASN A 93 -14.75 -25.13 -15.76
CA ASN A 93 -14.75 -26.18 -16.78
C ASN A 93 -15.81 -27.20 -16.39
N ASP A 94 -16.60 -27.67 -17.39
CA ASP A 94 -17.55 -28.75 -17.21
C ASP A 94 -16.84 -29.95 -16.59
N GLY A 95 -17.10 -30.19 -15.31
CA GLY A 95 -16.69 -31.40 -14.64
C GLY A 95 -17.52 -32.57 -15.17
N ALA A 96 -16.91 -33.73 -15.32
CA ALA A 96 -17.62 -34.97 -15.65
C ALA A 96 -18.80 -35.13 -14.67
N LYS A 97 -19.97 -35.49 -15.26
CA LYS A 97 -21.27 -35.64 -14.63
C LYS A 97 -21.18 -36.40 -13.30
N GLY A 98 -21.16 -35.68 -12.22
CA GLY A 98 -21.27 -36.13 -10.84
C GLY A 98 -22.51 -35.53 -10.20
N ASP A 99 -23.03 -36.15 -9.13
CA ASP A 99 -24.24 -35.77 -8.45
C ASP A 99 -24.26 -34.28 -8.05
N VAL A 100 -25.49 -33.72 -8.04
CA VAL A 100 -25.74 -32.31 -7.71
C VAL A 100 -25.18 -32.00 -6.31
N GLY A 101 -24.04 -31.31 -6.24
CA GLY A 101 -23.49 -30.80 -5.00
C GLY A 101 -24.44 -29.80 -4.34
N GLU A 102 -24.44 -29.76 -3.01
CA GLU A 102 -25.21 -28.78 -2.25
C GLU A 102 -24.89 -27.35 -2.71
N LYS A 103 -25.94 -26.52 -2.82
CA LYS A 103 -25.83 -25.10 -3.16
C LYS A 103 -24.90 -24.42 -2.15
N GLY A 104 -23.78 -23.90 -2.60
CA GLY A 104 -22.88 -23.09 -1.78
C GLY A 104 -23.64 -21.98 -1.06
N ALA A 105 -23.25 -21.67 0.18
CA ALA A 105 -23.83 -20.59 0.95
C ALA A 105 -23.82 -19.28 0.14
N ALA A 106 -24.89 -18.50 0.23
CA ALA A 106 -24.94 -17.16 -0.39
C ALA A 106 -23.76 -16.33 0.15
N GLY A 107 -23.00 -15.71 -0.74
CA GLY A 107 -21.93 -14.79 -0.33
C GLY A 107 -22.51 -13.61 0.46
N GLU A 108 -21.67 -13.06 1.35
CA GLU A 108 -22.00 -11.84 2.12
C GLU A 108 -22.53 -10.76 1.20
N SER A 109 -23.64 -10.11 1.61
CA SER A 109 -24.15 -8.93 0.92
C SER A 109 -23.18 -7.77 1.10
N ALA A 110 -23.40 -6.76 0.42
CA ALA A 110 -22.65 -5.56 0.51
C ALA A 110 -22.79 -4.73 1.73
N TYR A 111 -23.96 -4.61 2.14
CA TYR A 111 -24.26 -4.04 3.43
C TYR A 111 -23.54 -4.83 4.53
N GLU A 112 -23.64 -6.16 4.52
CA GLU A 112 -22.94 -7.01 5.50
C GLU A 112 -21.43 -6.82 5.44
N GLN A 113 -20.84 -6.76 4.24
CA GLN A 113 -19.41 -6.44 4.08
C GLN A 113 -19.08 -5.04 4.60
N TYR A 114 -19.92 -4.04 4.30
CA TYR A 114 -19.73 -2.68 4.79
C TYR A 114 -19.84 -2.59 6.32
N VAL A 115 -20.82 -3.27 6.93
CA VAL A 115 -20.96 -3.37 8.39
C VAL A 115 -19.71 -3.98 9.01
N ARG A 116 -19.20 -5.07 8.44
CA ARG A 116 -17.99 -5.75 8.92
C ARG A 116 -16.75 -4.89 8.75
N LEU A 117 -16.61 -4.20 7.62
CA LEU A 117 -15.42 -3.40 7.31
C LEU A 117 -15.37 -2.07 8.08
N TYR A 118 -16.53 -1.47 8.35
CA TYR A 118 -16.61 -0.10 8.85
C TYR A 118 -17.33 0.01 10.20
N ASP A 119 -17.70 -1.13 10.84
CA ASP A 119 -18.48 -1.18 12.08
C ASP A 119 -19.73 -0.28 12.02
N TYR A 120 -20.37 -0.25 10.84
CA TYR A 120 -21.55 0.58 10.59
C TYR A 120 -22.72 0.12 11.46
N LYS A 121 -23.43 1.06 12.09
CA LYS A 121 -24.48 0.76 13.08
C LYS A 121 -25.90 1.01 12.56
N GLY A 122 -26.05 1.58 11.35
CA GLY A 122 -27.33 1.73 10.69
C GLY A 122 -27.82 0.42 10.08
N ASP A 123 -29.11 0.33 9.75
CA ASP A 123 -29.64 -0.76 8.93
C ASP A 123 -29.30 -0.57 7.43
N GLU A 124 -29.65 -1.54 6.58
CA GLU A 124 -29.35 -1.49 5.15
C GLU A 124 -29.99 -0.29 4.45
N LYS A 125 -31.20 0.12 4.88
CA LYS A 125 -31.88 1.28 4.33
C LYS A 125 -31.11 2.58 4.66
N GLN A 126 -30.72 2.73 5.92
CA GLN A 126 -29.92 3.87 6.36
C GLN A 126 -28.55 3.90 5.68
N TRP A 127 -27.94 2.74 5.47
CA TRP A 127 -26.69 2.63 4.73
C TRP A 127 -26.82 3.12 3.29
N LEU A 128 -27.89 2.75 2.59
CA LEU A 128 -28.16 3.24 1.22
C LEU A 128 -28.41 4.76 1.19
N GLU A 129 -29.11 5.30 2.17
CA GLU A 129 -29.34 6.75 2.30
C GLU A 129 -28.04 7.50 2.57
N ASP A 130 -27.22 7.00 3.48
CA ASP A 130 -25.91 7.59 3.83
C ASP A 130 -24.91 7.47 2.67
N LEU A 131 -24.95 6.38 1.89
CA LEU A 131 -24.19 6.22 0.67
C LEU A 131 -24.61 7.25 -0.40
N ALA A 132 -25.93 7.38 -0.63
CA ALA A 132 -26.48 8.31 -1.61
C ALA A 132 -26.24 9.78 -1.24
N SER A 133 -26.14 10.09 0.06
CA SER A 133 -25.87 11.45 0.56
C SER A 133 -24.36 11.77 0.70
N GLY A 134 -23.48 10.83 0.40
CA GLY A 134 -22.03 11.00 0.55
C GLY A 134 -21.52 10.92 2.00
N LYS A 135 -22.38 10.70 2.99
CA LYS A 135 -21.98 10.63 4.41
C LYS A 135 -21.09 9.45 4.77
N LEU A 136 -21.01 8.42 3.91
CA LEU A 136 -20.20 7.25 4.17
C LEU A 136 -18.69 7.45 3.86
N ASN A 137 -18.34 8.54 3.20
CA ASN A 137 -16.97 8.81 2.79
C ASN A 137 -16.03 9.26 3.93
N ASP A 138 -16.59 9.63 5.10
CA ASP A 138 -15.82 10.24 6.20
C ASP A 138 -15.47 9.29 7.35
N LYS A 139 -15.91 8.03 7.34
CA LYS A 139 -15.56 7.10 8.44
C LYS A 139 -14.22 6.44 8.18
N LYS A 140 -13.18 6.96 8.82
CA LYS A 140 -11.86 6.32 8.89
C LYS A 140 -11.99 4.98 9.61
N GLN A 141 -12.02 3.88 8.86
CA GLN A 141 -11.95 2.53 9.42
C GLN A 141 -10.49 2.15 9.68
N TYR A 142 -10.23 1.63 10.87
CA TYR A 142 -8.91 1.12 11.24
C TYR A 142 -8.98 -0.38 11.49
N TYR A 143 -7.95 -1.08 11.04
CA TYR A 143 -7.74 -2.50 11.32
C TYR A 143 -6.53 -2.69 12.20
N THR A 144 -6.52 -3.79 12.93
CA THR A 144 -5.41 -4.18 13.78
C THR A 144 -4.54 -5.18 13.03
N VAL A 145 -3.24 -4.87 12.94
CA VAL A 145 -2.21 -5.83 12.53
C VAL A 145 -1.50 -6.27 13.79
N ALA A 146 -1.72 -7.52 14.21
CA ALA A 146 -1.05 -8.14 15.34
C ALA A 146 0.18 -8.93 14.87
N PHE A 147 1.20 -9.04 15.74
CA PHE A 147 2.46 -9.71 15.43
C PHE A 147 2.73 -10.80 16.46
N GLU A 148 2.86 -12.04 16.00
CA GLU A 148 3.22 -13.21 16.82
C GLU A 148 4.60 -13.71 16.41
N SER A 149 5.55 -13.60 17.32
CA SER A 149 6.95 -13.98 17.04
C SER A 149 7.31 -15.40 17.45
N ASP A 150 6.41 -16.13 18.12
CA ASP A 150 6.64 -17.47 18.73
C ASP A 150 7.83 -17.55 19.69
N TYR A 151 8.57 -16.47 19.85
CA TYR A 151 9.77 -16.39 20.69
C TYR A 151 10.03 -14.94 21.13
N GLY A 152 10.30 -14.76 22.43
CA GLY A 152 10.80 -13.50 22.96
C GLY A 152 9.73 -12.46 23.27
N ASN A 153 10.05 -11.20 23.04
CA ASN A 153 9.25 -10.06 23.49
C ASN A 153 7.96 -9.87 22.69
N GLN A 154 6.90 -9.48 23.39
CA GLN A 154 5.64 -9.09 22.76
C GLN A 154 5.85 -7.87 21.84
N ILE A 155 5.44 -8.00 20.59
CA ILE A 155 5.50 -6.92 19.61
C ILE A 155 4.16 -6.19 19.62
N ALA A 156 4.22 -4.87 19.70
CA ALA A 156 3.01 -4.05 19.71
C ALA A 156 2.25 -4.16 18.39
N SER A 157 0.94 -4.35 18.48
CA SER A 157 0.06 -4.30 17.31
C SER A 157 -0.02 -2.90 16.74
N GLN A 158 -0.35 -2.80 15.44
CA GLN A 158 -0.53 -1.53 14.74
C GLN A 158 -2.01 -1.34 14.39
N LYS A 159 -2.51 -0.11 14.58
CA LYS A 159 -3.79 0.32 14.01
C LYS A 159 -3.53 0.98 12.67
N VAL A 160 -4.05 0.41 11.59
CA VAL A 160 -3.82 0.84 10.22
C VAL A 160 -5.14 1.25 9.60
N LEU A 161 -5.17 2.39 8.93
CA LEU A 161 -6.35 2.85 8.21
C LEU A 161 -6.67 1.87 7.07
N ALA A 162 -7.94 1.53 6.88
CA ALA A 162 -8.39 0.62 5.82
C ALA A 162 -7.82 1.02 4.45
N GLY A 163 -7.23 0.04 3.74
CA GLY A 163 -6.58 0.26 2.45
C GLY A 163 -5.16 0.83 2.54
N GLN A 164 -4.71 1.25 3.72
CA GLN A 164 -3.32 1.63 3.94
C GLN A 164 -2.46 0.41 4.29
N LYS A 165 -1.15 0.57 4.21
CA LYS A 165 -0.19 -0.50 4.49
C LYS A 165 0.34 -0.39 5.91
N ALA A 166 0.58 -1.54 6.54
CA ALA A 166 1.33 -1.60 7.79
C ALA A 166 2.81 -1.31 7.52
N TYR A 167 3.52 -0.85 8.53
CA TYR A 167 4.99 -0.79 8.51
C TYR A 167 5.58 -2.01 9.22
N ALA A 168 6.83 -2.36 8.87
CA ALA A 168 7.52 -3.46 9.52
C ALA A 168 7.77 -3.12 11.00
N PRO A 169 7.37 -4.00 11.94
CA PRO A 169 7.64 -3.78 13.35
C PRO A 169 9.14 -3.96 13.64
N LYS A 170 9.53 -3.66 14.89
CA LYS A 170 10.83 -4.13 15.38
C LYS A 170 10.95 -5.63 15.11
N LEU A 171 12.05 -6.05 14.49
CA LEU A 171 12.27 -7.46 14.19
C LEU A 171 12.32 -8.26 15.50
N PRO A 172 11.63 -9.40 15.56
CA PRO A 172 11.77 -10.30 16.71
C PRO A 172 13.16 -10.90 16.68
N GLU A 173 13.73 -11.11 17.88
CA GLU A 173 15.05 -11.69 18.06
C GLU A 173 14.91 -13.14 18.49
N ARG A 174 15.67 -14.04 17.86
CA ARG A 174 15.76 -15.44 18.23
C ARG A 174 17.19 -15.92 18.08
N GLU A 175 17.78 -16.36 19.18
CA GLU A 175 19.15 -16.86 19.20
C GLU A 175 19.35 -17.96 18.15
N ASN A 176 20.40 -17.86 17.34
CA ASN A 176 20.76 -18.78 16.25
C ASN A 176 19.74 -18.91 15.09
N TYR A 177 18.76 -18.01 14.99
CA TYR A 177 17.80 -18.00 13.89
C TYR A 177 17.81 -16.67 13.13
N THR A 178 17.60 -16.76 11.85
CA THR A 178 17.33 -15.60 11.00
C THR A 178 15.83 -15.45 10.83
N PHE A 179 15.35 -14.24 11.04
CA PHE A 179 13.99 -13.88 10.73
C PHE A 179 13.77 -13.92 9.22
N GLU A 180 12.90 -14.78 8.73
CA GLU A 180 12.57 -14.89 7.31
C GLU A 180 11.55 -13.88 6.84
N GLY A 181 10.69 -13.42 7.73
CA GLY A 181 9.63 -12.49 7.45
C GLY A 181 8.39 -12.76 8.26
N TRP A 182 7.45 -11.87 8.10
CA TRP A 182 6.11 -11.98 8.63
C TRP A 182 5.22 -12.71 7.62
N TYR A 183 4.33 -13.56 8.12
CA TYR A 183 3.43 -14.36 7.29
C TYR A 183 1.99 -14.26 7.80
N SER A 184 1.04 -14.18 6.87
CA SER A 184 -0.38 -14.39 7.12
C SER A 184 -0.72 -15.81 6.65
N GLY A 185 -0.83 -16.73 7.58
CA GLY A 185 -0.87 -18.15 7.25
C GLY A 185 0.40 -18.61 6.53
N GLU A 186 0.28 -19.14 5.30
CA GLU A 186 1.43 -19.59 4.50
C GLU A 186 1.98 -18.50 3.57
N GLU A 187 1.29 -17.37 3.43
CA GLU A 187 1.70 -16.29 2.54
C GLU A 187 2.59 -15.30 3.28
N LYS A 188 3.76 -15.01 2.68
CA LYS A 188 4.67 -14.01 3.21
C LYS A 188 4.06 -12.62 3.08
N TRP A 189 3.97 -11.90 4.19
CA TRP A 189 3.44 -10.56 4.21
C TRP A 189 4.42 -9.57 3.59
N SER A 190 3.91 -8.80 2.61
CA SER A 190 4.63 -7.68 2.03
C SER A 190 4.12 -6.38 2.63
N PHE A 191 4.92 -5.71 3.44
CA PHE A 191 4.60 -4.38 3.96
C PHE A 191 4.50 -3.33 2.85
N CYS A 192 5.01 -3.67 1.70
CA CYS A 192 5.00 -2.85 0.51
C CYS A 192 3.85 -3.18 -0.44
N GLY A 193 3.44 -4.45 -0.50
CA GLY A 193 2.46 -4.96 -1.45
C GLY A 193 1.03 -5.05 -0.92
N PHE A 194 0.86 -5.37 0.37
CA PHE A 194 -0.46 -5.70 0.91
C PHE A 194 -1.10 -4.55 1.68
N PRO A 195 -2.19 -3.97 1.15
CA PRO A 195 -3.03 -3.06 1.92
C PRO A 195 -3.77 -3.84 3.02
N VAL A 196 -3.97 -3.21 4.17
CA VAL A 196 -4.71 -3.79 5.29
C VAL A 196 -6.20 -3.56 5.06
N THR A 197 -6.94 -4.64 4.80
CA THR A 197 -8.37 -4.62 4.51
C THR A 197 -9.22 -5.29 5.59
N GLU A 198 -8.57 -5.93 6.56
CA GLU A 198 -9.19 -6.60 7.70
C GLU A 198 -8.18 -6.70 8.85
N ASN A 199 -8.64 -7.16 10.03
CA ASN A 199 -7.72 -7.50 11.11
C ASN A 199 -6.86 -8.69 10.70
N VAL A 200 -5.55 -8.57 10.84
CA VAL A 200 -4.62 -9.63 10.46
C VAL A 200 -3.67 -9.96 11.60
N VAL A 201 -3.36 -11.24 11.75
CA VAL A 201 -2.32 -11.75 12.62
C VAL A 201 -1.16 -12.19 11.74
N LEU A 202 0.01 -11.59 11.95
CA LEU A 202 1.24 -11.90 11.25
C LEU A 202 2.15 -12.72 12.16
N THR A 203 2.47 -13.94 11.72
CA THR A 203 3.35 -14.86 12.43
C THR A 203 4.77 -14.77 11.86
N ALA A 204 5.77 -14.71 12.73
CA ALA A 204 7.17 -14.73 12.33
C ALA A 204 7.58 -16.12 11.82
N LYS A 205 8.21 -16.22 10.64
CA LYS A 205 8.93 -17.42 10.24
C LYS A 205 10.44 -17.22 10.38
N TRP A 206 11.11 -18.30 10.76
CA TRP A 206 12.52 -18.32 11.12
C TRP A 206 13.28 -19.38 10.33
N SER A 207 14.48 -19.04 9.85
CA SER A 207 15.47 -20.01 9.37
C SER A 207 16.71 -19.98 10.24
N GLU A 208 17.39 -21.08 10.30
CA GLU A 208 18.72 -21.13 10.95
C GLU A 208 19.73 -20.42 10.03
N ASN A 209 20.06 -19.18 10.30
CA ASN A 209 21.08 -18.33 9.68
C ASN A 209 20.56 -17.04 9.01
N TYR A 210 21.34 -15.98 9.18
CA TYR A 210 21.30 -14.74 8.42
C TYR A 210 22.10 -14.87 7.11
N THR A 211 21.98 -13.89 6.20
CA THR A 211 22.77 -13.83 4.98
C THR A 211 24.26 -13.88 5.31
N LYS A 212 24.92 -14.95 4.87
CA LYS A 212 26.36 -15.16 5.12
C LYS A 212 27.21 -14.34 4.16
N GLY A 213 28.43 -14.06 4.59
CA GLY A 213 29.40 -13.37 3.74
C GLY A 213 29.31 -11.85 3.79
N LEU A 214 28.44 -11.27 4.61
CA LEU A 214 28.44 -9.84 4.87
C LEU A 214 29.74 -9.41 5.55
N LEU A 215 30.19 -8.19 5.25
CA LEU A 215 31.34 -7.59 5.92
C LEU A 215 30.87 -6.77 7.13
N PHE A 216 31.43 -7.08 8.28
CA PHE A 216 31.13 -6.42 9.54
C PHE A 216 32.32 -5.62 10.02
N GLU A 217 32.07 -4.51 10.66
CA GLU A 217 33.05 -3.65 11.32
C GLU A 217 32.61 -3.36 12.75
N ARG A 218 33.55 -3.45 13.71
CA ARG A 218 33.26 -3.15 15.10
C ARG A 218 33.12 -1.63 15.28
N VAL A 219 32.05 -1.20 15.92
CA VAL A 219 31.80 0.20 16.31
C VAL A 219 31.56 0.29 17.81
N GLU A 220 31.52 1.49 18.36
CA GLU A 220 31.48 1.72 19.82
C GLU A 220 30.34 0.96 20.51
N ASN A 221 29.15 0.98 19.93
CA ASN A 221 27.93 0.43 20.54
C ASN A 221 27.42 -0.86 19.88
N GLY A 222 28.23 -1.56 19.07
CA GLY A 222 27.78 -2.75 18.37
C GLY A 222 28.58 -3.07 17.13
N TRP A 223 27.88 -3.50 16.08
CA TRP A 223 28.44 -3.80 14.78
C TRP A 223 27.86 -2.87 13.71
N ALA A 224 28.68 -2.54 12.73
CA ALA A 224 28.26 -1.90 11.49
C ALA A 224 28.40 -2.87 10.32
N ILE A 225 27.51 -2.81 9.36
CA ILE A 225 27.65 -3.48 8.08
C ILE A 225 28.51 -2.60 7.18
N ALA A 226 29.68 -3.12 6.80
CA ALA A 226 30.63 -2.40 5.95
C ALA A 226 30.45 -2.71 4.46
N GLY A 227 29.76 -3.80 4.11
CA GLY A 227 29.48 -4.15 2.72
C GLY A 227 28.89 -5.52 2.52
N ALA A 228 28.55 -5.82 1.26
CA ALA A 228 27.95 -7.09 0.85
C ALA A 228 28.95 -8.26 0.96
N GLY A 229 30.24 -8.02 0.84
CA GLY A 229 31.27 -9.07 0.84
C GLY A 229 31.04 -10.13 -0.22
N SER A 230 30.86 -11.39 0.19
CA SER A 230 30.56 -12.52 -0.69
C SER A 230 29.07 -12.93 -0.64
N ALA A 231 28.20 -12.11 -0.09
CA ALA A 231 26.76 -12.37 -0.07
C ALA A 231 26.17 -12.23 -1.47
N PHE A 232 25.39 -13.23 -1.93
CA PHE A 232 24.72 -13.25 -3.25
C PHE A 232 23.29 -13.79 -3.18
N GLU A 233 22.66 -13.73 -2.03
CA GLU A 233 21.30 -14.24 -1.84
C GLU A 233 20.27 -13.23 -2.37
N GLN A 234 19.20 -13.71 -3.06
CA GLN A 234 18.12 -12.85 -3.53
C GLN A 234 17.37 -12.13 -2.39
N LYS A 235 17.49 -12.67 -1.19
CA LYS A 235 16.91 -12.17 0.03
C LYS A 235 18.03 -11.77 0.98
N LEU A 236 18.25 -10.48 1.11
CA LEU A 236 19.26 -9.95 2.01
C LEU A 236 18.65 -9.76 3.41
N VAL A 237 19.07 -10.58 4.35
CA VAL A 237 18.68 -10.48 5.77
C VAL A 237 19.90 -10.05 6.56
N ILE A 238 19.84 -8.83 7.09
CA ILE A 238 20.89 -8.29 7.95
C ILE A 238 20.57 -8.69 9.39
N PRO A 239 21.47 -9.39 10.11
CA PRO A 239 21.20 -9.83 11.47
C PRO A 239 21.01 -8.63 12.41
N SER A 240 20.19 -8.83 13.44
CA SER A 240 19.97 -7.78 14.46
C SER A 240 21.12 -7.70 15.46
N GLU A 241 21.84 -8.83 15.64
CA GLU A 241 23.02 -8.92 16.52
C GLU A 241 24.05 -9.92 15.99
N ILE A 242 25.27 -9.78 16.44
CA ILE A 242 26.39 -10.69 16.18
C ILE A 242 27.16 -10.79 17.48
N ASP A 243 27.44 -12.02 17.92
CA ASP A 243 28.19 -12.31 19.18
C ASP A 243 27.59 -11.55 20.40
N GLY A 244 26.26 -11.49 20.50
CA GLY A 244 25.54 -10.82 21.60
C GLY A 244 25.58 -9.28 21.54
N LEU A 245 26.00 -8.69 20.42
CA LEU A 245 26.07 -7.25 20.24
C LEU A 245 25.25 -6.80 19.04
N PRO A 246 24.46 -5.72 19.17
CA PRO A 246 23.54 -5.29 18.14
C PRO A 246 24.26 -4.81 16.87
N VAL A 247 23.60 -5.02 15.71
CA VAL A 247 23.94 -4.32 14.47
C VAL A 247 23.20 -2.99 14.47
N VAL A 248 23.95 -1.89 14.58
CA VAL A 248 23.41 -0.55 14.82
C VAL A 248 23.56 0.40 13.64
N GLU A 249 24.40 0.05 12.66
CA GLU A 249 24.74 0.91 11.52
C GLU A 249 24.89 0.10 10.23
N ILE A 250 24.50 0.70 9.12
CA ILE A 250 24.87 0.28 7.77
C ILE A 250 25.68 1.42 7.17
N LYS A 251 26.96 1.17 6.92
CA LYS A 251 27.91 2.19 6.45
C LYS A 251 27.47 2.83 5.14
N SER A 252 27.86 4.08 4.97
CA SER A 252 27.66 4.81 3.71
C SER A 252 28.13 3.98 2.52
N GLY A 253 27.26 3.78 1.53
CA GLY A 253 27.54 3.03 0.32
C GLY A 253 27.79 1.53 0.48
N ALA A 254 27.51 0.93 1.64
CA ALA A 254 27.81 -0.48 1.96
C ALA A 254 27.27 -1.47 0.91
N PHE A 255 26.12 -1.21 0.33
CA PHE A 255 25.49 -2.05 -0.71
C PHE A 255 25.35 -1.31 -2.04
N ARG A 256 26.13 -0.25 -2.28
CA ARG A 256 26.02 0.53 -3.53
C ARG A 256 26.18 -0.37 -4.75
N ASN A 257 25.20 -0.27 -5.69
CA ASN A 257 25.14 -1.04 -6.94
C ASN A 257 25.02 -2.57 -6.76
N CYS A 258 24.60 -3.04 -5.58
CA CYS A 258 24.32 -4.46 -5.37
C CYS A 258 22.96 -4.81 -5.95
N SER A 259 22.93 -5.48 -7.10
CA SER A 259 21.70 -5.85 -7.82
C SER A 259 21.30 -7.32 -7.65
N PHE A 260 21.93 -8.06 -6.73
CA PHE A 260 21.68 -9.49 -6.55
C PHE A 260 20.48 -9.80 -5.66
N PHE A 261 19.99 -8.87 -4.83
CA PHE A 261 18.84 -9.10 -3.96
C PHE A 261 17.61 -8.28 -4.38
N SER A 262 16.44 -8.87 -4.17
CA SER A 262 15.14 -8.24 -4.45
C SER A 262 14.36 -7.90 -3.18
N TYR A 263 14.76 -8.46 -2.04
CA TYR A 263 14.16 -8.23 -0.74
C TYR A 263 15.25 -7.87 0.27
N LEU A 264 14.98 -6.83 1.07
CA LEU A 264 15.88 -6.34 2.11
C LEU A 264 15.17 -6.34 3.46
N CYS A 265 15.77 -7.03 4.44
CA CYS A 265 15.37 -6.97 5.83
C CYS A 265 16.43 -6.23 6.64
N LEU A 266 16.10 -5.06 7.15
CA LEU A 266 16.99 -4.22 7.94
C LEU A 266 16.97 -4.63 9.42
N PRO A 267 18.12 -4.50 10.15
CA PRO A 267 18.20 -4.91 11.54
C PRO A 267 17.34 -4.08 12.45
N ALA A 268 16.76 -4.70 13.49
CA ALA A 268 15.81 -4.05 14.40
C ALA A 268 16.37 -2.83 15.14
N GLY A 269 17.67 -2.85 15.44
CA GLY A 269 18.38 -1.76 16.14
C GLY A 269 18.70 -0.53 15.29
N LEU A 270 18.51 -0.62 13.96
CA LEU A 270 18.91 0.44 13.04
C LEU A 270 18.09 1.72 13.27
N LYS A 271 18.78 2.84 13.40
CA LYS A 271 18.18 4.17 13.57
C LYS A 271 18.22 5.00 12.29
N THR A 272 19.27 4.81 11.50
CA THR A 272 19.49 5.55 10.25
C THR A 272 19.91 4.59 9.13
N VAL A 273 19.45 4.89 7.92
CA VAL A 273 20.02 4.32 6.70
C VAL A 273 20.96 5.36 6.13
N GLU A 274 22.28 5.05 6.17
CA GLU A 274 23.32 6.01 5.85
C GLU A 274 23.37 6.39 4.36
N THR A 275 24.11 7.48 4.08
CA THR A 275 24.23 8.09 2.74
C THR A 275 24.62 7.06 1.68
N GLY A 276 23.77 6.93 0.65
CA GLY A 276 24.00 6.03 -0.47
C GLY A 276 24.12 4.54 -0.12
N ALA A 277 23.70 4.13 1.09
CA ALA A 277 23.90 2.76 1.58
C ALA A 277 23.43 1.68 0.60
N PHE A 278 22.29 1.91 -0.07
CA PHE A 278 21.71 1.01 -1.07
C PHE A 278 21.55 1.68 -2.45
N ALA A 279 22.32 2.75 -2.73
CA ALA A 279 22.21 3.45 -4.01
C ALA A 279 22.53 2.50 -5.17
N GLY A 280 21.67 2.48 -6.20
CA GLY A 280 21.85 1.62 -7.38
C GLY A 280 21.50 0.14 -7.17
N CYS A 281 20.83 -0.23 -6.07
CA CYS A 281 20.30 -1.59 -5.87
C CYS A 281 19.10 -1.82 -6.80
N SER A 282 19.37 -1.96 -8.10
CA SER A 282 18.35 -1.92 -9.16
C SER A 282 17.33 -3.07 -9.13
N SER A 283 17.66 -4.20 -8.50
CA SER A 283 16.78 -5.36 -8.35
C SER A 283 15.92 -5.32 -7.08
N LEU A 284 16.20 -4.39 -6.15
CA LEU A 284 15.48 -4.27 -4.89
C LEU A 284 14.03 -3.87 -5.13
N LYS A 285 13.10 -4.72 -4.69
CA LYS A 285 11.65 -4.54 -4.85
C LYS A 285 10.95 -4.17 -3.55
N GLU A 286 11.41 -4.78 -2.44
CA GLU A 286 10.76 -4.68 -1.15
C GLU A 286 11.76 -4.45 -0.04
N ILE A 287 11.38 -3.59 0.92
CA ILE A 287 12.16 -3.27 2.11
C ILE A 287 11.29 -3.42 3.35
N ALA A 288 11.77 -4.17 4.35
CA ALA A 288 11.21 -4.16 5.68
C ALA A 288 11.99 -3.16 6.55
N PHE A 289 11.41 -1.98 6.76
CA PHE A 289 11.98 -0.96 7.65
C PHE A 289 11.70 -1.27 9.11
N PRO A 290 12.69 -1.17 10.02
CA PRO A 290 12.48 -1.40 11.44
C PRO A 290 11.70 -0.26 12.08
N ALA A 291 10.86 -0.56 13.08
CA ALA A 291 10.00 0.42 13.76
C ALA A 291 10.79 1.57 14.43
N GLY A 292 12.05 1.32 14.77
CA GLY A 292 12.95 2.30 15.41
C GLY A 292 13.66 3.26 14.46
N LEU A 293 13.42 3.17 13.14
CA LEU A 293 14.08 4.02 12.15
C LEU A 293 13.67 5.49 12.34
N THR A 294 14.64 6.38 12.40
CA THR A 294 14.44 7.84 12.58
C THR A 294 14.77 8.64 11.34
N ALA A 295 15.70 8.16 10.50
CA ALA A 295 16.12 8.88 9.30
C ALA A 295 16.51 7.94 8.16
N VAL A 296 16.27 8.42 6.93
CA VAL A 296 16.84 7.90 5.68
C VAL A 296 17.72 8.99 5.12
N CYS A 297 19.04 8.76 5.08
CA CYS A 297 20.03 9.76 4.68
C CYS A 297 20.07 9.98 3.16
N ASP A 298 20.95 10.91 2.72
CA ASP A 298 21.07 11.34 1.33
C ASP A 298 21.38 10.18 0.39
N GLY A 299 20.61 10.07 -0.70
CA GLY A 299 20.79 9.06 -1.73
C GLY A 299 20.71 7.62 -1.25
N ALA A 300 20.22 7.35 -0.04
CA ALA A 300 20.25 6.01 0.58
C ALA A 300 19.72 4.91 -0.35
N PHE A 301 18.68 5.20 -1.12
CA PHE A 301 18.05 4.30 -2.12
C PHE A 301 18.01 4.94 -3.52
N GLU A 302 18.92 5.86 -3.82
CA GLU A 302 19.00 6.50 -5.15
C GLU A 302 19.13 5.42 -6.24
N ASN A 303 18.31 5.50 -7.30
CA ASN A 303 18.29 4.56 -8.42
C ASN A 303 17.96 3.09 -8.05
N CYS A 304 17.20 2.84 -7.00
CA CYS A 304 16.59 1.54 -6.75
C CYS A 304 15.39 1.35 -7.70
N SER A 305 15.67 1.12 -8.98
CA SER A 305 14.70 1.23 -10.08
C SER A 305 13.54 0.24 -10.03
N SER A 306 13.70 -0.90 -9.34
CA SER A 306 12.64 -1.90 -9.15
C SER A 306 11.83 -1.74 -7.86
N LEU A 307 12.17 -0.76 -7.01
CA LEU A 307 11.49 -0.56 -5.73
C LEU A 307 10.04 -0.14 -5.96
N ILE A 308 9.09 -0.92 -5.41
CA ILE A 308 7.66 -0.76 -5.70
C ILE A 308 7.00 0.18 -4.70
N SER A 309 7.35 0.08 -3.42
CA SER A 309 6.77 0.95 -2.40
C SER A 309 7.69 1.17 -1.21
N VAL A 310 7.44 2.27 -0.51
CA VAL A 310 8.18 2.70 0.68
C VAL A 310 7.19 3.01 1.79
N ASN A 311 7.27 2.24 2.89
CA ASN A 311 6.47 2.46 4.08
C ASN A 311 7.40 2.75 5.26
N LEU A 312 7.63 4.03 5.53
CA LEU A 312 8.45 4.44 6.67
C LEU A 312 7.64 4.36 7.97
N PRO A 313 8.24 3.94 9.09
CA PRO A 313 7.58 3.93 10.38
C PRO A 313 7.29 5.35 10.88
N THR A 314 6.34 5.47 11.82
CA THR A 314 5.89 6.75 12.38
C THR A 314 7.01 7.53 13.10
N GLY A 315 8.07 6.82 13.52
CA GLY A 315 9.26 7.41 14.15
C GLY A 315 10.24 8.05 13.16
N THR A 316 10.09 7.82 11.85
CA THR A 316 10.98 8.40 10.85
C THR A 316 10.68 9.87 10.67
N GLU A 317 11.63 10.72 11.01
CA GLU A 317 11.47 12.18 11.00
C GLU A 317 12.01 12.85 9.73
N SER A 318 13.01 12.23 9.09
CA SER A 318 13.66 12.84 7.92
C SER A 318 13.93 11.87 6.78
N VAL A 319 13.75 12.40 5.57
CA VAL A 319 14.16 11.79 4.30
C VAL A 319 15.15 12.76 3.64
N GLY A 320 16.38 12.30 3.42
CA GLY A 320 17.50 13.10 2.92
C GLY A 320 17.39 13.49 1.44
N ASP A 321 18.37 14.26 0.99
CA ASP A 321 18.48 14.67 -0.41
C ASP A 321 18.63 13.45 -1.32
N LYS A 322 17.83 13.37 -2.40
CA LYS A 322 17.84 12.26 -3.37
C LYS A 322 17.62 10.87 -2.78
N ALA A 323 17.11 10.74 -1.55
CA ALA A 323 17.03 9.45 -0.85
C ALA A 323 16.35 8.33 -1.67
N PHE A 324 15.35 8.65 -2.47
CA PHE A 324 14.63 7.74 -3.39
C PHE A 324 14.61 8.24 -4.83
N SER A 325 15.54 9.12 -5.20
CA SER A 325 15.66 9.65 -6.56
C SER A 325 15.87 8.52 -7.56
N GLY A 326 15.14 8.52 -8.68
CA GLY A 326 15.26 7.50 -9.72
C GLY A 326 14.64 6.13 -9.38
N CYS A 327 13.83 6.04 -8.33
CA CYS A 327 13.02 4.84 -8.04
C CYS A 327 11.82 4.78 -9.00
N VAL A 328 12.08 4.46 -10.27
CA VAL A 328 11.09 4.59 -11.36
C VAL A 328 9.86 3.69 -11.22
N SER A 329 9.99 2.55 -10.51
CA SER A 329 8.88 1.62 -10.26
C SER A 329 8.09 1.95 -8.99
N LEU A 330 8.46 3.00 -8.25
CA LEU A 330 7.83 3.35 -6.98
C LEU A 330 6.41 3.86 -7.22
N GLU A 331 5.43 3.07 -6.78
CA GLU A 331 4.00 3.35 -6.98
C GLU A 331 3.37 4.02 -5.75
N ASP A 332 3.79 3.57 -4.55
CA ASP A 332 3.22 4.00 -3.28
C ASP A 332 4.28 4.42 -2.27
N ILE A 333 3.97 5.48 -1.53
CA ILE A 333 4.78 5.92 -0.39
C ILE A 333 3.90 6.23 0.82
N ALA A 334 4.36 5.83 2.02
CA ALA A 334 3.76 6.22 3.28
C ALA A 334 4.83 6.86 4.18
N LEU A 335 4.60 8.11 4.55
CA LEU A 335 5.54 8.97 5.27
C LEU A 335 4.91 9.54 6.55
N PRO A 336 4.32 8.74 7.46
CA PRO A 336 3.42 9.22 8.51
C PRO A 336 4.08 10.10 9.57
N GLY A 337 5.39 9.96 9.78
CA GLY A 337 6.16 10.70 10.80
C GLY A 337 7.04 11.81 10.27
N VAL A 338 7.21 11.90 8.95
CA VAL A 338 8.23 12.72 8.32
C VAL A 338 7.98 14.21 8.53
N LYS A 339 8.99 14.90 9.05
CA LYS A 339 9.00 16.35 9.28
C LYS A 339 9.76 17.10 8.18
N SER A 340 10.70 16.42 7.50
CA SER A 340 11.52 17.01 6.44
C SER A 340 11.76 16.04 5.29
N ILE A 341 11.61 16.56 4.07
CA ILE A 341 11.92 15.86 2.82
C ILE A 341 12.98 16.69 2.10
N GLY A 342 14.11 16.06 1.80
CA GLY A 342 15.27 16.70 1.16
C GLY A 342 15.06 17.05 -0.31
N LYS A 343 16.04 17.74 -0.89
CA LYS A 343 16.03 18.13 -2.31
C LYS A 343 16.06 16.91 -3.21
N ASN A 344 15.18 16.91 -4.22
CA ASN A 344 15.09 15.81 -5.18
C ASN A 344 14.84 14.43 -4.52
N ALA A 345 14.29 14.36 -3.33
CA ALA A 345 14.17 13.11 -2.57
C ALA A 345 13.42 12.00 -3.34
N PHE A 346 12.41 12.37 -4.12
CA PHE A 346 11.63 11.47 -4.99
C PHE A 346 11.68 11.90 -6.45
N PHE A 347 12.80 12.54 -6.87
CA PHE A 347 13.00 12.94 -8.25
C PHE A 347 12.88 11.77 -9.21
N GLY A 348 12.03 11.88 -10.24
CA GLY A 348 11.89 10.86 -11.27
C GLY A 348 11.22 9.56 -10.79
N CYS A 349 10.45 9.56 -9.72
CA CYS A 349 9.58 8.44 -9.32
C CYS A 349 8.36 8.40 -10.25
N VAL A 350 8.59 8.02 -11.51
CA VAL A 350 7.60 8.16 -12.59
C VAL A 350 6.32 7.35 -12.40
N SER A 351 6.36 6.30 -11.58
CA SER A 351 5.21 5.42 -11.32
C SER A 351 4.36 5.87 -10.12
N LEU A 352 4.82 6.84 -9.33
CA LEU A 352 4.09 7.32 -8.14
C LEU A 352 2.74 7.93 -8.54
N ARG A 353 1.65 7.45 -7.92
CA ARG A 353 0.29 7.86 -8.29
C ARG A 353 -0.36 8.81 -7.30
N ASN A 354 -0.23 8.49 -6.01
CA ASN A 354 -0.86 9.26 -4.93
C ASN A 354 0.19 9.64 -3.90
N LEU A 355 0.05 10.84 -3.38
CA LEU A 355 0.93 11.37 -2.37
C LEU A 355 0.11 11.87 -1.17
N VAL A 356 0.37 11.31 0.00
CA VAL A 356 -0.17 11.81 1.27
C VAL A 356 0.99 12.17 2.16
N LEU A 357 1.18 13.46 2.41
CA LEU A 357 2.26 13.95 3.25
C LEU A 357 1.86 13.98 4.73
N SER A 358 2.85 13.80 5.59
CA SER A 358 2.69 13.84 7.05
C SER A 358 2.14 15.18 7.52
N GLU A 359 1.25 15.15 8.52
CA GLU A 359 0.73 16.34 9.20
C GLU A 359 1.84 17.17 9.91
N ARG A 360 3.06 16.61 10.03
CA ARG A 360 4.21 17.26 10.63
C ARG A 360 5.11 17.99 9.63
N LEU A 361 4.85 17.82 8.32
CA LEU A 361 5.69 18.40 7.29
C LEU A 361 5.37 19.88 7.10
N GLN A 362 6.39 20.73 7.22
CA GLN A 362 6.24 22.18 7.06
C GLN A 362 6.77 22.70 5.70
N ASN A 363 7.73 22.01 5.12
CA ASN A 363 8.37 22.45 3.89
C ASN A 363 8.55 21.30 2.90
N ILE A 364 8.26 21.56 1.64
CA ILE A 364 8.60 20.68 0.52
C ILE A 364 9.82 21.29 -0.19
N SER A 365 10.91 20.56 -0.19
CA SER A 365 12.19 21.05 -0.76
C SER A 365 12.18 21.14 -2.29
N ASP A 366 13.21 21.81 -2.84
CA ASP A 366 13.40 21.98 -4.28
C ASP A 366 13.42 20.62 -4.98
N GLY A 367 12.63 20.46 -6.03
CA GLY A 367 12.56 19.27 -6.88
C GLY A 367 12.11 18.00 -6.15
N ALA A 368 11.58 18.08 -4.92
CA ALA A 368 11.30 16.91 -4.10
C ALA A 368 10.51 15.80 -4.82
N PHE A 369 9.54 16.17 -5.66
CA PHE A 369 8.72 15.27 -6.48
C PHE A 369 8.82 15.59 -7.98
N PHE A 370 9.94 16.21 -8.41
CA PHE A 370 10.13 16.55 -9.82
C PHE A 370 10.04 15.31 -10.72
N GLY A 371 9.25 15.39 -11.78
CA GLY A 371 9.14 14.32 -12.77
C GLY A 371 8.37 13.07 -12.30
N CYS A 372 7.54 13.18 -11.28
CA CYS A 372 6.59 12.13 -10.89
C CYS A 372 5.41 12.14 -11.87
N VAL A 373 5.64 11.68 -13.10
CA VAL A 373 4.71 11.89 -14.24
C VAL A 373 3.33 11.28 -14.05
N LYS A 374 3.20 10.18 -13.27
CA LYS A 374 1.93 9.53 -12.97
C LYS A 374 1.27 10.02 -11.68
N LEU A 375 1.84 11.00 -11.00
CA LEU A 375 1.24 11.55 -9.79
C LEU A 375 -0.04 12.31 -10.17
N GLU A 376 -1.18 11.76 -9.75
CA GLU A 376 -2.52 12.31 -10.09
C GLU A 376 -3.01 13.27 -9.01
N LYS A 377 -2.69 12.97 -7.75
CA LYS A 377 -3.22 13.67 -6.58
C LYS A 377 -2.18 13.78 -5.46
N ALA A 378 -2.15 14.94 -4.81
CA ALA A 378 -1.31 15.16 -3.64
C ALA A 378 -2.12 15.75 -2.48
N THR A 379 -2.03 15.12 -1.29
CA THR A 379 -2.59 15.64 -0.04
C THR A 379 -1.49 16.30 0.77
N LEU A 380 -1.65 17.59 1.03
CA LEU A 380 -0.70 18.42 1.75
C LEU A 380 -1.29 18.81 3.12
N PRO A 381 -0.50 18.73 4.21
CA PRO A 381 -0.96 19.10 5.54
C PRO A 381 -1.14 20.61 5.69
N SER A 382 -1.97 21.01 6.66
CA SER A 382 -2.21 22.44 7.01
C SER A 382 -0.97 23.18 7.47
N GLU A 383 0.03 22.45 7.97
CA GLU A 383 1.28 22.99 8.52
C GLU A 383 2.30 23.39 7.43
N ILE A 384 2.02 23.12 6.15
CA ILE A 384 2.92 23.52 5.05
C ILE A 384 3.01 25.04 4.99
N THR A 385 4.23 25.55 5.06
CA THR A 385 4.54 26.98 4.91
C THR A 385 5.29 27.31 3.64
N LYS A 386 5.99 26.31 3.05
CA LYS A 386 6.82 26.55 1.87
C LYS A 386 6.83 25.36 0.90
N ILE A 387 6.75 25.67 -0.39
CA ILE A 387 6.96 24.74 -1.51
C ILE A 387 8.12 25.27 -2.36
N GLY A 388 9.17 24.46 -2.47
CA GLY A 388 10.42 24.80 -3.15
C GLY A 388 10.30 24.86 -4.68
N THR A 389 11.36 25.33 -5.31
CA THR A 389 11.49 25.44 -6.77
C THR A 389 11.34 24.06 -7.42
N LYS A 390 10.51 23.95 -8.45
CA LYS A 390 10.26 22.71 -9.21
C LYS A 390 9.81 21.53 -8.37
N ALA A 391 9.24 21.75 -7.18
CA ALA A 391 8.86 20.66 -6.27
C ALA A 391 7.93 19.64 -6.93
N PHE A 392 7.01 20.07 -7.80
CA PHE A 392 6.07 19.24 -8.57
C PHE A 392 6.16 19.49 -10.09
N SER A 393 7.23 20.11 -10.58
CA SER A 393 7.40 20.31 -12.03
C SER A 393 7.61 18.96 -12.72
N GLY A 394 7.05 18.77 -13.91
CA GLY A 394 7.06 17.50 -14.63
C GLY A 394 6.08 16.45 -14.09
N CYS A 395 5.23 16.77 -13.12
CA CYS A 395 4.13 15.91 -12.67
C CYS A 395 2.93 16.06 -13.63
N SER A 396 3.06 15.54 -14.85
CA SER A 396 2.12 15.83 -15.94
C SER A 396 0.69 15.31 -15.71
N ALA A 397 0.50 14.32 -14.85
CA ALA A 397 -0.81 13.81 -14.47
C ALA A 397 -1.43 14.56 -13.26
N LEU A 398 -0.67 15.41 -12.56
CA LEU A 398 -1.14 16.07 -11.34
C LEU A 398 -2.24 17.08 -11.66
N SER A 399 -3.43 16.76 -11.26
CA SER A 399 -4.62 17.58 -11.50
C SER A 399 -5.24 18.14 -10.22
N GLU A 400 -4.93 17.56 -9.07
CA GLU A 400 -5.56 17.92 -7.80
C GLU A 400 -4.55 17.96 -6.64
N ILE A 401 -4.61 19.05 -5.88
CA ILE A 401 -4.01 19.14 -4.55
C ILE A 401 -5.12 19.25 -3.52
N ILE A 402 -5.11 18.38 -2.52
CA ILE A 402 -5.94 18.48 -1.33
C ILE A 402 -5.09 19.10 -0.23
N PHE A 403 -5.47 20.28 0.19
CA PHE A 403 -4.83 20.96 1.31
C PHE A 403 -5.66 20.80 2.57
N SER A 404 -5.08 20.23 3.63
CA SER A 404 -5.79 19.94 4.90
C SER A 404 -6.16 21.18 5.71
N GLY A 405 -5.77 22.36 5.26
CA GLY A 405 -6.13 23.66 5.85
C GLY A 405 -7.22 24.38 5.09
N SER A 406 -7.43 25.68 5.44
CA SER A 406 -8.32 26.59 4.73
C SER A 406 -7.67 27.20 3.49
N MET A 407 -8.49 27.76 2.58
CA MET A 407 -7.98 28.48 1.41
C MET A 407 -7.13 29.71 1.83
N GLN A 408 -7.48 30.40 2.91
CA GLN A 408 -6.69 31.52 3.43
C GLN A 408 -5.30 31.08 3.92
N GLN A 409 -5.18 29.86 4.45
CA GLN A 409 -3.87 29.30 4.81
C GLN A 409 -3.08 28.92 3.56
N TRP A 410 -3.73 28.31 2.57
CA TRP A 410 -3.09 27.97 1.28
C TRP A 410 -2.51 29.19 0.55
N GLU A 411 -3.21 30.32 0.57
CA GLU A 411 -2.74 31.58 -0.02
C GLU A 411 -1.45 32.10 0.64
N LYS A 412 -1.25 31.80 1.93
CA LYS A 412 -0.06 32.20 2.69
C LYS A 412 1.14 31.27 2.48
N VAL A 413 0.93 30.09 1.91
CA VAL A 413 2.03 29.16 1.62
C VAL A 413 2.97 29.83 0.62
N GLU A 414 4.25 29.97 0.99
CA GLU A 414 5.29 30.45 0.06
C GLU A 414 5.52 29.41 -1.05
N LYS A 415 5.22 29.77 -2.27
CA LYS A 415 5.43 28.93 -3.45
C LYS A 415 6.55 29.55 -4.28
N ALA A 416 7.68 28.84 -4.40
CA ALA A 416 8.79 29.29 -5.22
C ALA A 416 8.40 29.32 -6.71
N ASP A 417 9.04 30.17 -7.50
CA ASP A 417 8.79 30.26 -8.92
C ASP A 417 8.98 28.91 -9.61
N GLY A 418 8.02 28.50 -10.45
CA GLY A 418 8.05 27.23 -11.17
C GLY A 418 7.95 26.00 -10.25
N TRP A 419 7.36 26.13 -9.07
CA TRP A 419 7.13 24.99 -8.15
C TRP A 419 6.32 23.86 -8.83
N THR A 420 5.47 24.20 -9.79
CA THR A 420 4.75 23.29 -10.68
C THR A 420 4.57 23.93 -12.06
N ASP A 421 4.40 23.11 -13.08
CA ASP A 421 4.01 23.46 -14.44
C ASP A 421 2.63 22.88 -14.82
N ALA A 422 1.97 22.19 -13.89
CA ALA A 422 0.65 21.60 -14.08
C ALA A 422 -0.48 22.59 -13.74
N ASN A 423 -1.60 22.49 -14.47
CA ASN A 423 -2.85 23.16 -14.11
C ASN A 423 -3.54 22.38 -13.00
N ILE A 424 -3.45 22.87 -11.77
CA ILE A 424 -3.87 22.14 -10.57
C ILE A 424 -5.14 22.78 -9.99
N ILE A 425 -6.11 21.95 -9.64
CA ILE A 425 -7.24 22.33 -8.80
C ILE A 425 -6.82 22.11 -7.34
N VAL A 426 -6.89 23.17 -6.54
CA VAL A 426 -6.67 23.06 -5.09
C VAL A 426 -8.01 22.97 -4.39
N LYS A 427 -8.20 21.92 -3.62
CA LYS A 427 -9.35 21.71 -2.73
C LYS A 427 -8.93 21.82 -1.28
N THR A 428 -9.76 22.41 -0.46
CA THR A 428 -9.54 22.54 0.99
C THR A 428 -10.58 21.74 1.76
N ASN A 429 -10.37 21.56 3.06
CA ASN A 429 -11.32 20.85 3.92
C ASN A 429 -12.71 21.54 3.97
N GLU A 430 -12.80 22.83 3.68
CA GLU A 430 -14.07 23.58 3.66
C GLU A 430 -14.94 23.14 2.48
N GLU A 431 -14.33 22.78 1.34
CA GLU A 431 -15.05 22.37 0.12
C GLU A 431 -15.38 20.86 0.09
N GLN A 432 -14.86 20.08 1.01
CA GLN A 432 -15.16 18.63 1.14
C GLN A 432 -16.42 18.37 1.98
N ASN A 433 -16.93 19.39 2.68
CA ASN A 433 -18.10 19.30 3.57
C ASN A 433 -19.38 19.92 2.95
N GLU A 434 -19.31 20.40 1.72
CA GLU A 434 -20.47 20.83 0.90
C GLU A 434 -20.80 19.76 -0.16
#